data_d6b639482193078a3958341e1c8eccd3
#
_entry.id   d6b639482193078a3958341e1c8eccd3
#
_cell.length_a   1.000
_cell.length_b   1.000
_cell.length_c   1.000
_cell.angle_alpha   90.00
_cell.angle_beta   90.00
_cell.angle_gamma   90.00
#
_symmetry.space_group_name_H-M   'P 1'
#
loop_
_entity.id
_entity.type
_entity.pdbx_description
1 polymer ?
#
loop_
_entity_poly.entity_id
_entity_poly.type
_entity_poly.pdbx_seq_one_letter_code
_entity_poly.pdbx_strand_id
1 'polypeptide(L)'
;MNKKHPDYIVVEGPIGVGKTTLAKRLAKSFNTELMLELATENPFLPRFYSDPKTVALPTQLFFLFQRAKQIESFRQKDMFRPIQVSDFLIEKDKLFASVTLDSDELNLYQQVYNKLTIDTHAPDLVIYLQAPIETLM
;
A
#
# COMPACT_ATOMS: atom_id res chain seq x y z
N MET A 1 5.44 -23.95 12.27
CA MET A 1 5.75 -24.53 10.95
C MET A 1 6.67 -23.59 10.17
N ASN A 2 7.79 -24.12 9.71
CA ASN A 2 8.74 -23.31 8.95
C ASN A 2 8.24 -23.14 7.52
N LYS A 3 8.09 -21.90 7.09
CA LYS A 3 7.72 -21.58 5.71
C LYS A 3 8.96 -21.73 4.82
N LYS A 4 8.81 -22.42 3.70
CA LYS A 4 9.90 -22.60 2.72
C LYS A 4 10.03 -21.38 1.79
N HIS A 5 8.97 -20.55 1.69
CA HIS A 5 8.93 -19.36 0.88
C HIS A 5 7.99 -18.34 1.52
N PRO A 6 8.13 -17.06 1.21
CA PRO A 6 7.22 -16.05 1.73
C PRO A 6 5.82 -16.17 1.11
N ASP A 7 4.79 -15.90 1.90
CA ASP A 7 3.41 -15.91 1.45
C ASP A 7 2.96 -14.54 0.93
N TYR A 8 3.54 -13.49 1.44
CA TYR A 8 3.17 -12.12 1.07
C TYR A 8 4.43 -11.31 0.82
N ILE A 9 4.59 -10.85 -0.43
CA ILE A 9 5.77 -10.09 -0.87
C ILE A 9 5.33 -8.70 -1.26
N VAL A 10 6.01 -7.69 -0.70
CA VAL A 10 5.79 -6.29 -1.07
C VAL A 10 7.04 -5.77 -1.77
N VAL A 11 6.84 -5.11 -2.91
CA VAL A 11 7.91 -4.38 -3.60
C VAL A 11 7.71 -2.91 -3.32
N GLU A 12 8.67 -2.28 -2.65
CA GLU A 12 8.63 -0.87 -2.29
C GLU A 12 9.80 -0.11 -2.92
N GLY A 13 9.68 1.21 -2.94
CA GLY A 13 10.71 2.08 -3.46
C GLY A 13 10.14 3.36 -4.01
N PRO A 14 11.02 4.32 -4.35
CA PRO A 14 10.55 5.59 -4.91
C PRO A 14 9.99 5.43 -6.31
N ILE A 15 9.24 6.45 -6.74
CA ILE A 15 8.67 6.52 -8.08
C ILE A 15 9.82 6.51 -9.10
N GLY A 16 9.66 5.74 -10.17
CA GLY A 16 10.63 5.70 -11.27
C GLY A 16 11.75 4.68 -11.09
N VAL A 17 11.72 3.89 -10.01
CA VAL A 17 12.77 2.91 -9.72
C VAL A 17 12.49 1.52 -10.34
N GLY A 18 11.33 1.34 -10.98
CA GLY A 18 10.96 0.05 -11.57
C GLY A 18 10.18 -0.86 -10.64
N LYS A 19 9.63 -0.32 -9.57
CA LYS A 19 8.87 -1.04 -8.56
C LYS A 19 7.72 -1.87 -9.15
N THR A 20 6.90 -1.25 -9.99
CA THR A 20 5.74 -1.92 -10.60
C THR A 20 6.18 -3.01 -11.56
N THR A 21 7.24 -2.77 -12.33
CA THR A 21 7.78 -3.76 -13.28
C THR A 21 8.25 -5.02 -12.53
N LEU A 22 8.98 -4.85 -11.44
CA LEU A 22 9.45 -5.99 -10.65
C LEU A 22 8.26 -6.73 -10.01
N ALA A 23 7.30 -5.99 -9.46
CA ALA A 23 6.12 -6.61 -8.85
C ALA A 23 5.32 -7.43 -9.87
N LYS A 24 5.17 -6.93 -11.10
CA LYS A 24 4.50 -7.66 -12.18
C LYS A 24 5.24 -8.94 -12.54
N ARG A 25 6.56 -8.89 -12.60
CA ARG A 25 7.38 -10.06 -12.91
C ARG A 25 7.27 -11.13 -11.81
N LEU A 26 7.29 -10.70 -10.55
CA LEU A 26 7.14 -11.61 -9.44
C LEU A 26 5.76 -12.27 -9.42
N ALA A 27 4.70 -11.50 -9.64
CA ALA A 27 3.35 -12.04 -9.68
C ALA A 27 3.19 -13.06 -10.80
N LYS A 28 3.75 -12.78 -11.97
CA LYS A 28 3.74 -13.71 -13.10
C LYS A 28 4.52 -14.99 -12.77
N SER A 29 5.69 -14.83 -12.14
CA SER A 29 6.54 -15.95 -11.77
C SER A 29 5.85 -16.89 -10.79
N PHE A 30 5.08 -16.36 -9.85
CA PHE A 30 4.34 -17.14 -8.86
C PHE A 30 2.90 -17.48 -9.30
N ASN A 31 2.54 -17.09 -10.52
CA ASN A 31 1.20 -17.33 -11.09
C ASN A 31 0.10 -16.81 -10.15
N THR A 32 0.24 -15.58 -9.71
CA THR A 32 -0.72 -14.93 -8.82
C THR A 32 -1.09 -13.55 -9.33
N GLU A 33 -2.20 -13.02 -8.84
CA GLU A 33 -2.61 -11.66 -9.14
C GLU A 33 -1.77 -10.66 -8.36
N LEU A 34 -1.60 -9.48 -8.95
CA LEU A 34 -0.83 -8.40 -8.36
C LEU A 34 -1.77 -7.36 -7.76
N MET A 35 -1.54 -6.99 -6.50
CA MET A 35 -2.21 -5.84 -5.89
C MET A 35 -1.43 -4.58 -6.21
N LEU A 36 -1.99 -3.72 -7.05
CA LEU A 36 -1.39 -2.44 -7.40
C LEU A 36 -2.03 -1.30 -6.62
N GLU A 37 -1.23 -0.29 -6.35
CA GLU A 37 -1.70 0.95 -5.77
C GLU A 37 -2.63 1.67 -6.78
N LEU A 38 -3.85 2.05 -6.34
CA LEU A 38 -4.86 2.65 -7.20
C LEU A 38 -5.05 4.14 -6.88
N ALA A 39 -3.95 4.89 -6.90
CA ALA A 39 -3.95 6.31 -6.52
C ALA A 39 -4.90 7.15 -7.37
N THR A 40 -5.05 6.83 -8.65
CA THR A 40 -5.87 7.60 -9.58
C THR A 40 -7.37 7.49 -9.31
N GLU A 41 -7.81 6.52 -8.53
CA GLU A 41 -9.21 6.34 -8.19
C GLU A 41 -9.67 7.18 -6.99
N ASN A 42 -8.75 7.89 -6.34
CA ASN A 42 -9.09 8.71 -5.18
C ASN A 42 -9.73 10.02 -5.64
N PRO A 43 -11.05 10.25 -5.37
CA PRO A 43 -11.73 11.44 -5.86
C PRO A 43 -11.30 12.73 -5.17
N PHE A 44 -10.61 12.65 -4.02
CA PHE A 44 -10.14 13.81 -3.30
C PHE A 44 -8.74 14.26 -3.74
N LEU A 45 -8.04 13.42 -4.50
CA LEU A 45 -6.65 13.69 -4.84
C LEU A 45 -6.43 14.99 -5.62
N PRO A 46 -7.26 15.33 -6.64
CA PRO A 46 -7.08 16.60 -7.34
C PRO A 46 -7.22 17.83 -6.41
N ARG A 47 -8.19 17.80 -5.49
CA ARG A 47 -8.35 18.88 -4.51
C ARG A 47 -7.22 18.90 -3.50
N PHE A 48 -6.67 17.75 -3.19
CA PHE A 48 -5.53 17.64 -2.28
C PHE A 48 -4.31 18.38 -2.85
N TYR A 49 -4.06 18.27 -4.14
CA TYR A 49 -2.94 18.97 -4.78
C TYR A 49 -3.11 20.50 -4.76
N SER A 50 -4.35 21.00 -4.86
CA SER A 50 -4.61 22.45 -4.87
C SER A 50 -4.79 23.03 -3.46
N ASP A 51 -5.37 22.27 -2.53
CA ASP A 51 -5.61 22.74 -1.16
C ASP A 51 -5.53 21.54 -0.18
N PRO A 52 -4.31 21.11 0.16
CA PRO A 52 -4.13 19.89 0.96
C PRO A 52 -4.78 19.95 2.34
N LYS A 53 -4.77 21.10 3.01
CA LYS A 53 -5.29 21.20 4.37
C LYS A 53 -6.78 20.94 4.48
N THR A 54 -7.54 21.31 3.44
CA THR A 54 -9.00 21.16 3.46
C THR A 54 -9.44 19.71 3.28
N VAL A 55 -8.69 18.92 2.50
CA VAL A 55 -9.10 17.57 2.13
C VAL A 55 -8.10 16.50 2.54
N ALA A 56 -7.15 16.82 3.43
CA ALA A 56 -6.13 15.86 3.83
C ALA A 56 -6.74 14.61 4.47
N LEU A 57 -7.65 14.77 5.40
CA LEU A 57 -8.26 13.63 6.09
C LEU A 57 -9.09 12.75 5.14
N PRO A 58 -10.04 13.28 4.33
CA PRO A 58 -10.75 12.42 3.40
C PRO A 58 -9.83 11.75 2.37
N THR A 59 -8.78 12.42 1.93
CA THR A 59 -7.81 11.83 1.01
C THR A 59 -7.13 10.61 1.62
N GLN A 60 -6.63 10.76 2.85
CA GLN A 60 -5.95 9.68 3.55
C GLN A 60 -6.90 8.54 3.92
N LEU A 61 -8.11 8.86 4.36
CA LEU A 61 -9.11 7.84 4.67
C LEU A 61 -9.51 7.04 3.43
N PHE A 62 -9.67 7.70 2.29
CA PHE A 62 -10.02 7.00 1.06
C PHE A 62 -8.93 6.00 0.68
N PHE A 63 -7.67 6.39 0.73
CA PHE A 63 -6.57 5.47 0.45
C PHE A 63 -6.56 4.31 1.43
N LEU A 64 -6.77 4.58 2.71
CA LEU A 64 -6.79 3.54 3.73
C LEU A 64 -7.90 2.52 3.48
N PHE A 65 -9.13 2.99 3.24
CA PHE A 65 -10.27 2.12 2.95
C PHE A 65 -10.03 1.29 1.69
N GLN A 66 -9.52 1.93 0.65
CA GLN A 66 -9.27 1.25 -0.62
C GLN A 66 -8.24 0.14 -0.48
N ARG A 67 -7.12 0.44 0.20
CA ARG A 67 -6.05 -0.53 0.39
C ARG A 67 -6.46 -1.67 1.32
N ALA A 68 -7.18 -1.38 2.39
CA ALA A 68 -7.69 -2.40 3.28
C ALA A 68 -8.66 -3.33 2.55
N LYS A 69 -9.53 -2.77 1.72
CA LYS A 69 -10.48 -3.55 0.91
C LYS A 69 -9.76 -4.42 -0.12
N GLN A 70 -8.71 -3.90 -0.76
CA GLN A 70 -7.90 -4.67 -1.69
C GLN A 70 -7.26 -5.88 -1.01
N ILE A 71 -6.66 -5.66 0.15
CA ILE A 71 -6.00 -6.72 0.91
C ILE A 71 -7.02 -7.81 1.30
N GLU A 72 -8.18 -7.41 1.79
CA GLU A 72 -9.22 -8.36 2.18
C GLU A 72 -9.72 -9.15 0.99
N SER A 73 -10.03 -8.50 -0.11
CA SER A 73 -10.50 -9.14 -1.33
C SER A 73 -9.46 -10.11 -1.89
N PHE A 74 -8.20 -9.70 -1.87
CA PHE A 74 -7.10 -10.53 -2.38
C PHE A 74 -6.91 -11.79 -1.54
N ARG A 75 -7.01 -11.66 -0.22
CA ARG A 75 -6.94 -12.82 0.68
C ARG A 75 -8.05 -13.83 0.41
N GLN A 76 -9.27 -13.36 0.16
CA GLN A 76 -10.40 -14.23 -0.12
C GLN A 76 -10.27 -14.95 -1.44
N LYS A 77 -9.82 -14.25 -2.48
CA LYS A 77 -9.65 -14.84 -3.82
C LYS A 77 -8.54 -15.86 -3.89
N ASP A 78 -7.45 -15.61 -3.17
CA ASP A 78 -6.24 -16.40 -3.28
C ASP A 78 -6.09 -17.44 -2.16
N MET A 79 -7.22 -17.93 -1.67
CA MET A 79 -7.28 -18.98 -0.65
C MET A 79 -6.41 -20.19 -1.03
N PHE A 80 -6.31 -20.52 -2.32
CA PHE A 80 -5.56 -21.66 -2.82
C PHE A 80 -4.21 -21.29 -3.43
N ARG A 81 -3.85 -20.01 -3.45
CA ARG A 81 -2.58 -19.54 -3.96
C ARG A 81 -1.74 -19.06 -2.79
N PRO A 82 -0.59 -19.69 -2.54
CA PRO A 82 0.15 -19.38 -1.31
C PRO A 82 0.88 -18.05 -1.31
N ILE A 83 1.08 -17.43 -2.49
CA ILE A 83 1.92 -16.23 -2.59
C ILE A 83 1.11 -15.06 -3.12
N GLN A 84 1.21 -13.92 -2.41
CA GLN A 84 0.61 -12.65 -2.80
C GLN A 84 1.71 -11.64 -3.04
N VAL A 85 1.57 -10.82 -4.08
CA VAL A 85 2.53 -9.78 -4.45
C VAL A 85 1.82 -8.44 -4.53
N SER A 86 2.42 -7.41 -3.95
CA SER A 86 1.88 -6.06 -3.91
C SER A 86 2.98 -5.03 -4.16
N ASP A 87 2.64 -3.90 -4.75
CA ASP A 87 3.56 -2.78 -4.90
C ASP A 87 3.28 -1.67 -3.89
N PHE A 88 2.52 -1.97 -2.83
CA PHE A 88 2.30 -1.04 -1.73
C PHE A 88 2.35 -1.75 -0.39
N LEU A 89 2.65 -0.97 0.65
CA LEU A 89 2.69 -1.44 2.03
C LEU A 89 1.69 -0.59 2.83
N ILE A 90 0.68 -1.23 3.43
CA ILE A 90 -0.39 -0.48 4.12
C ILE A 90 0.14 0.33 5.30
N GLU A 91 1.18 -0.15 5.97
CA GLU A 91 1.80 0.55 7.09
C GLU A 91 2.37 1.91 6.69
N LYS A 92 2.70 2.08 5.42
CA LYS A 92 3.20 3.34 4.89
C LYS A 92 2.15 4.44 4.91
N ASP A 93 0.87 4.09 4.89
CA ASP A 93 -0.22 5.07 5.00
C ASP A 93 -0.14 5.87 6.29
N LYS A 94 0.26 5.23 7.40
CA LYS A 94 0.44 5.94 8.67
C LYS A 94 1.49 7.02 8.60
N LEU A 95 2.56 6.77 7.85
CA LEU A 95 3.63 7.75 7.67
C LEU A 95 3.12 8.98 6.90
N PHE A 96 2.41 8.77 5.81
CA PHE A 96 1.84 9.88 5.05
C PHE A 96 0.80 10.65 5.86
N ALA A 97 -0.04 9.94 6.62
CA ALA A 97 -1.03 10.56 7.48
C ALA A 97 -0.36 11.44 8.54
N SER A 98 0.73 10.97 9.15
CA SER A 98 1.44 11.72 10.19
C SER A 98 2.03 13.02 9.66
N VAL A 99 2.34 13.11 8.37
CA VAL A 99 2.90 14.29 7.73
C VAL A 99 1.82 15.27 7.29
N THR A 100 0.66 14.77 6.86
CA THR A 100 -0.37 15.58 6.21
C THR A 100 -1.53 15.99 7.13
N LEU A 101 -1.77 15.26 8.21
CA LEU A 101 -2.92 15.50 9.10
C LEU A 101 -2.51 16.28 10.34
N ASP A 102 -3.43 17.13 10.84
CA ASP A 102 -3.22 17.75 12.13
C ASP A 102 -3.45 16.73 13.26
N SER A 103 -3.26 17.14 14.52
CA SER A 103 -3.29 16.20 15.65
C SER A 103 -4.67 15.55 15.84
N ASP A 104 -5.75 16.30 15.67
CA ASP A 104 -7.10 15.76 15.82
C ASP A 104 -7.45 14.82 14.68
N GLU A 105 -7.11 15.21 13.46
CA GLU A 105 -7.32 14.39 12.28
C GLU A 105 -6.51 13.09 12.35
N LEU A 106 -5.27 13.20 12.79
CA LEU A 106 -4.39 12.04 12.93
C LEU A 106 -4.93 11.06 13.96
N ASN A 107 -5.44 11.56 15.08
CA ASN A 107 -6.05 10.72 16.11
C ASN A 107 -7.24 9.94 15.53
N LEU A 108 -8.12 10.62 14.81
CA LEU A 108 -9.26 9.96 14.16
C LEU A 108 -8.80 8.94 13.13
N TYR A 109 -7.83 9.31 12.31
CA TYR A 109 -7.26 8.41 11.31
C TYR A 109 -6.70 7.13 11.96
N GLN A 110 -5.96 7.27 13.06
CA GLN A 110 -5.37 6.13 13.74
C GLN A 110 -6.42 5.16 14.30
N GLN A 111 -7.53 5.68 14.79
CA GLN A 111 -8.63 4.84 15.27
C GLN A 111 -9.22 4.02 14.12
N VAL A 112 -9.43 4.64 12.97
CA VAL A 112 -9.94 3.94 11.79
C VAL A 112 -8.91 2.93 11.29
N TYR A 113 -7.64 3.33 11.22
CA TYR A 113 -6.55 2.45 10.80
C TYR A 113 -6.51 1.17 11.64
N ASN A 114 -6.56 1.31 12.95
CA ASN A 114 -6.47 0.17 13.85
C ASN A 114 -7.63 -0.81 13.64
N LYS A 115 -8.83 -0.31 13.38
CA LYS A 115 -9.99 -1.16 13.12
C LYS A 115 -9.89 -1.89 11.78
N LEU A 116 -9.45 -1.19 10.74
CA LEU A 116 -9.39 -1.75 9.39
C LEU A 116 -8.24 -2.73 9.21
N THR A 117 -7.17 -2.59 9.98
CA THR A 117 -5.97 -3.40 9.79
C THR A 117 -5.80 -4.51 10.83
N ILE A 118 -6.80 -4.70 11.70
CA ILE A 118 -6.71 -5.69 12.77
C ILE A 118 -6.49 -7.12 12.22
N ASP A 119 -7.07 -7.43 11.07
CA ASP A 119 -6.96 -8.75 10.45
C ASP A 119 -5.94 -8.80 9.32
N THR A 120 -5.25 -7.70 9.03
CA THR A 120 -4.19 -7.73 8.04
C THR A 120 -2.91 -8.24 8.69
N HIS A 121 -2.13 -9.00 7.94
CA HIS A 121 -0.84 -9.45 8.43
C HIS A 121 0.29 -8.73 7.68
N ALA A 122 1.43 -8.61 8.35
CA ALA A 122 2.60 -7.98 7.77
C ALA A 122 3.16 -8.84 6.63
N PRO A 123 3.82 -8.23 5.64
CA PRO A 123 4.48 -9.00 4.60
C PRO A 123 5.60 -9.86 5.17
N ASP A 124 5.78 -11.03 4.56
CA ASP A 124 6.87 -11.92 4.92
C ASP A 124 8.20 -11.46 4.34
N LEU A 125 8.14 -10.74 3.22
CA LEU A 125 9.31 -10.23 2.53
C LEU A 125 8.99 -8.87 1.93
N VAL A 126 9.84 -7.88 2.21
CA VAL A 126 9.77 -6.57 1.57
C VAL A 126 11.03 -6.39 0.72
N ILE A 127 10.85 -6.20 -0.58
CA ILE A 127 11.94 -5.90 -1.50
C ILE A 127 11.95 -4.41 -1.71
N TYR A 128 13.00 -3.74 -1.25
CA TYR A 128 13.14 -2.29 -1.38
C TYR A 128 14.10 -1.96 -2.52
N LEU A 129 13.57 -1.30 -3.55
CA LEU A 129 14.37 -0.87 -4.69
C LEU A 129 14.96 0.51 -4.41
N GLN A 130 16.25 0.67 -4.70
CA GLN A 130 16.94 1.94 -4.54
C GLN A 130 17.49 2.38 -5.90
N ALA A 131 17.58 3.69 -6.08
CA ALA A 131 18.20 4.28 -7.26
C ALA A 131 18.97 5.53 -6.86
N PRO A 132 20.08 5.85 -7.57
CA PRO A 132 20.79 7.12 -7.33
C PRO A 132 19.86 8.31 -7.55
N ILE A 133 20.15 9.41 -6.86
CA ILE A 133 19.34 10.64 -6.97
C ILE A 133 19.26 11.10 -8.43
N GLU A 134 20.33 10.97 -9.18
CA GLU A 134 20.39 11.35 -10.60
C GLU A 134 19.38 10.58 -11.46
N THR A 135 19.07 9.33 -11.09
CA THR A 135 18.10 8.51 -11.79
C THR A 135 16.66 8.92 -11.49
N LEU A 136 16.43 9.44 -10.28
CA LEU A 136 15.09 9.78 -9.80
C LEU A 136 14.66 11.20 -10.17
N MET A 137 15.58 12.05 -10.57
CA MET A 137 15.31 13.46 -10.90
C MET A 137 14.96 13.66 -12.35
#